data_d247de7c8ef189708aa6bbccf3ec94ab
#
_entry.id   d247de7c8ef189708aa6bbccf3ec94ab
#
_cell.length_a   1.000
_cell.length_b   1.000
_cell.length_c   1.000
_cell.angle_alpha   90.00
_cell.angle_beta   90.00
_cell.angle_gamma   90.00
#
_symmetry.space_group_name_H-M   'P 1'
#
loop_
_entity.id
_entity.type
_entity.pdbx_description
1 polymer ?
#
loop_
_entity_poly.entity_id
_entity_poly.type
_entity_poly.pdbx_seq_one_letter_code
_entity_poly.pdbx_strand_id
1 'polypeptide(L)'
;MLAWLDVVVVVCTLFYALVIAWLCTGIVRGRHRRPSNDGTPSVSVIVAARNEADHITSCVSALQQQDYPGPLEVIVVDDRSTDGTGALVEAVARESTSVHKRFDLSVVYAPTDRRYACPKKSALAAGIEASRGELLLLTDADCAPPATWVAALVRNFTDDVGLVAGFACVEPLDQHRHRVLAVDNLGVSAMAEGSLGMGLPLSCTGRNLAYRRSLWDSVGGFDDIGHMISGDDVYFLRLVAARTETQAGKRPDHGLENRIVYCADPASVVTGPARRSNFRQIIEQKLRHASKAGHYQGGARWLGLAVYGYHAALLAGLL
;
A
#
# COMPACT_ATOMS: atom_id res chain seq x y z
N MET A 1 -4.75 8.92 45.05
CA MET A 1 -5.28 8.42 43.75
C MET A 1 -4.83 9.28 42.57
N LEU A 2 -4.94 10.62 42.65
CA LEU A 2 -4.45 11.56 41.62
C LEU A 2 -2.95 11.39 41.29
N ALA A 3 -2.07 11.27 42.34
CA ALA A 3 -0.62 11.12 42.14
C ALA A 3 -0.22 9.87 41.29
N TRP A 4 -0.95 8.77 41.38
CA TRP A 4 -0.69 7.58 40.58
C TRP A 4 -1.09 7.77 39.11
N LEU A 5 -2.20 8.49 38.88
CA LEU A 5 -2.64 8.81 37.50
C LEU A 5 -1.61 9.73 36.81
N ASP A 6 -1.10 10.72 37.52
CA ASP A 6 -0.07 11.63 37.03
C ASP A 6 1.21 10.86 36.64
N VAL A 7 1.66 9.93 37.46
CA VAL A 7 2.81 9.07 37.16
C VAL A 7 2.56 8.23 35.89
N VAL A 8 1.39 7.60 35.80
CA VAL A 8 1.02 6.80 34.62
C VAL A 8 1.01 7.67 33.37
N VAL A 9 0.42 8.85 33.43
CA VAL A 9 0.38 9.79 32.29
C VAL A 9 1.79 10.20 31.87
N VAL A 10 2.65 10.55 32.81
CA VAL A 10 4.05 10.94 32.54
C VAL A 10 4.81 9.78 31.90
N VAL A 11 4.72 8.56 32.45
CA VAL A 11 5.41 7.37 31.91
C VAL A 11 4.93 7.06 30.48
N CYS A 12 3.61 7.07 30.27
CA CYS A 12 3.03 6.84 28.94
C CYS A 12 3.42 7.94 27.95
N THR A 13 3.51 9.20 28.39
CA THR A 13 3.95 10.33 27.54
C THR A 13 5.41 10.16 27.12
N LEU A 14 6.29 9.82 28.06
CA LEU A 14 7.70 9.57 27.75
C LEU A 14 7.86 8.40 26.77
N PHE A 15 7.12 7.31 27.00
CA PHE A 15 7.12 6.17 26.08
C PHE A 15 6.65 6.57 24.68
N TYR A 16 5.56 7.35 24.58
CA TYR A 16 5.05 7.85 23.32
C TYR A 16 6.06 8.75 22.61
N ALA A 17 6.73 9.64 23.35
CA ALA A 17 7.81 10.47 22.81
C ALA A 17 8.97 9.63 22.25
N LEU A 18 9.35 8.55 22.94
CA LEU A 18 10.37 7.61 22.45
C LEU A 18 9.94 6.91 21.16
N VAL A 19 8.67 6.51 21.06
CA VAL A 19 8.11 5.92 19.83
C VAL A 19 8.19 6.91 18.67
N ILE A 20 7.80 8.16 18.88
CA ILE A 20 7.90 9.20 17.86
C ILE A 20 9.35 9.45 17.45
N ALA A 21 10.27 9.56 18.40
CA ALA A 21 11.71 9.72 18.12
C ALA A 21 12.27 8.54 17.32
N TRP A 22 11.84 7.32 17.65
CA TRP A 22 12.20 6.10 16.93
C TRP A 22 11.70 6.13 15.47
N LEU A 23 10.42 6.51 15.25
CA LEU A 23 9.86 6.68 13.90
C LEU A 23 10.59 7.78 13.11
N CYS A 24 10.85 8.93 13.72
CA CYS A 24 11.60 10.02 13.09
C CYS A 24 13.01 9.57 12.68
N THR A 25 13.67 8.80 13.54
CA THR A 25 14.99 8.21 13.22
C THR A 25 14.88 7.28 12.01
N GLY A 26 13.83 6.48 11.92
CA GLY A 26 13.58 5.61 10.78
C GLY A 26 13.34 6.39 9.49
N ILE A 27 12.55 7.47 9.54
CA ILE A 27 12.33 8.36 8.39
C ILE A 27 13.66 8.93 7.88
N VAL A 28 14.48 9.48 8.80
CA VAL A 28 15.79 10.04 8.44
C VAL A 28 16.69 8.96 7.81
N ARG A 29 16.76 7.77 8.41
CA ARG A 29 17.54 6.64 7.88
C ARG A 29 17.07 6.20 6.49
N GLY A 30 15.75 6.09 6.31
CA GLY A 30 15.15 5.71 5.02
C GLY A 30 15.49 6.71 3.92
N ARG A 31 15.40 8.01 4.22
CA ARG A 31 15.68 9.11 3.26
C ARG A 31 17.15 9.29 2.92
N HIS A 32 18.07 8.87 3.79
CA HIS A 32 19.50 8.86 3.46
C HIS A 32 19.86 7.80 2.41
N ARG A 33 19.01 6.82 2.19
CA ARG A 33 19.17 5.87 1.11
C ARG A 33 18.90 6.58 -0.21
N ARG A 34 19.88 6.61 -1.09
CA ARG A 34 19.72 7.08 -2.47
C ARG A 34 19.46 5.86 -3.34
N PRO A 35 18.22 5.61 -3.76
CA PRO A 35 17.94 4.55 -4.69
C PRO A 35 18.59 4.87 -6.05
N SER A 36 19.24 3.89 -6.67
CA SER A 36 19.94 4.08 -7.94
C SER A 36 19.79 2.86 -8.84
N ASN A 37 18.56 2.47 -9.15
CA ASN A 37 18.34 1.54 -10.24
C ASN A 37 18.10 2.35 -11.51
N ASP A 38 19.08 2.32 -12.42
CA ASP A 38 18.99 2.94 -13.76
C ASP A 38 18.44 1.96 -14.81
N GLY A 39 18.09 0.74 -14.41
CA GLY A 39 17.48 -0.26 -15.27
C GLY A 39 16.04 0.10 -15.65
N THR A 40 15.59 -0.47 -16.74
CA THR A 40 14.22 -0.33 -17.24
C THR A 40 13.50 -1.71 -17.31
N PRO A 41 13.33 -2.39 -16.14
CA PRO A 41 12.64 -3.69 -16.10
C PRO A 41 11.22 -3.59 -16.63
N SER A 42 10.65 -4.71 -17.07
CA SER A 42 9.24 -4.74 -17.45
C SER A 42 8.34 -4.55 -16.23
N VAL A 43 7.30 -3.71 -16.39
CA VAL A 43 6.38 -3.34 -15.32
C VAL A 43 4.96 -3.72 -15.70
N SER A 44 4.25 -4.35 -14.77
CA SER A 44 2.80 -4.55 -14.85
C SER A 44 2.12 -3.76 -13.74
N VAL A 45 1.24 -2.85 -14.11
CA VAL A 45 0.37 -2.16 -13.15
C VAL A 45 -0.95 -2.92 -13.05
N ILE A 46 -1.29 -3.35 -11.84
CA ILE A 46 -2.52 -4.10 -11.55
C ILE A 46 -3.51 -3.21 -10.80
N VAL A 47 -4.71 -3.04 -11.37
CA VAL A 47 -5.78 -2.22 -10.80
C VAL A 47 -7.01 -3.09 -10.59
N ALA A 48 -7.36 -3.37 -9.35
CA ALA A 48 -8.63 -4.04 -9.04
C ALA A 48 -9.76 -3.02 -8.98
N ALA A 49 -10.80 -3.20 -9.78
CA ALA A 49 -11.94 -2.30 -9.90
C ALA A 49 -13.26 -3.01 -9.60
N ARG A 50 -14.13 -2.35 -8.84
CA ARG A 50 -15.50 -2.80 -8.65
C ARG A 50 -16.43 -1.61 -8.42
N ASN A 51 -17.32 -1.36 -9.39
CA ASN A 51 -18.24 -0.22 -9.37
C ASN A 51 -17.49 1.11 -9.21
N GLU A 52 -16.54 1.35 -10.11
CA GLU A 52 -15.70 2.55 -10.14
C GLU A 52 -15.85 3.34 -11.46
N ALA A 53 -17.04 3.26 -12.11
CA ALA A 53 -17.30 3.94 -13.36
C ALA A 53 -17.01 5.45 -13.32
N ASP A 54 -17.24 6.09 -12.15
CA ASP A 54 -16.97 7.52 -11.96
C ASP A 54 -15.47 7.88 -11.94
N HIS A 55 -14.59 6.91 -11.66
CA HIS A 55 -13.17 7.18 -11.39
C HIS A 55 -12.22 6.45 -12.35
N ILE A 56 -12.61 5.29 -12.86
CA ILE A 56 -11.72 4.40 -13.59
C ILE A 56 -11.08 5.05 -14.83
N THR A 57 -11.83 5.89 -15.56
CA THR A 57 -11.30 6.59 -16.73
C THR A 57 -10.18 7.55 -16.38
N SER A 58 -10.31 8.29 -15.25
CA SER A 58 -9.25 9.17 -14.75
C SER A 58 -8.02 8.39 -14.31
N CYS A 59 -8.20 7.26 -13.64
CA CYS A 59 -7.11 6.39 -13.21
C CYS A 59 -6.34 5.86 -14.44
N VAL A 60 -7.03 5.31 -15.42
CA VAL A 60 -6.40 4.78 -16.62
C VAL A 60 -5.71 5.87 -17.43
N SER A 61 -6.32 7.07 -17.55
CA SER A 61 -5.68 8.22 -18.21
C SER A 61 -4.38 8.65 -17.54
N ALA A 62 -4.33 8.64 -16.19
CA ALA A 62 -3.11 8.92 -15.45
C ALA A 62 -2.04 7.84 -15.68
N LEU A 63 -2.43 6.58 -15.81
CA LEU A 63 -1.52 5.48 -16.11
C LEU A 63 -1.01 5.52 -17.56
N GLN A 64 -1.81 6.00 -18.51
CA GLN A 64 -1.37 6.23 -19.90
C GLN A 64 -0.31 7.32 -20.04
N GLN A 65 -0.28 8.26 -19.11
CA GLN A 65 0.64 9.39 -19.09
C GLN A 65 1.97 9.08 -18.39
N GLN A 66 2.24 7.82 -18.02
CA GLN A 66 3.48 7.48 -17.32
C GLN A 66 4.71 7.72 -18.18
N ASP A 67 5.65 8.49 -17.66
CA ASP A 67 6.98 8.75 -18.23
C ASP A 67 7.95 7.64 -17.77
N TYR A 68 7.76 6.46 -18.36
CA TYR A 68 8.62 5.31 -18.08
C TYR A 68 9.16 4.74 -19.40
N PRO A 69 10.49 4.64 -19.58
CA PRO A 69 11.09 4.22 -20.83
C PRO A 69 11.03 2.71 -21.08
N GLY A 70 10.83 1.90 -20.04
CA GLY A 70 10.73 0.44 -20.12
C GLY A 70 9.38 -0.07 -20.60
N PRO A 71 9.26 -1.39 -20.81
CA PRO A 71 7.98 -2.03 -21.12
C PRO A 71 6.98 -1.84 -19.99
N LEU A 72 5.78 -1.33 -20.31
CA LEU A 72 4.72 -1.05 -19.36
C LEU A 72 3.40 -1.62 -19.86
N GLU A 73 2.79 -2.49 -19.06
CA GLU A 73 1.41 -2.94 -19.26
C GLU A 73 0.54 -2.54 -18.08
N VAL A 74 -0.73 -2.29 -18.34
CA VAL A 74 -1.75 -2.00 -17.34
C VAL A 74 -2.86 -3.03 -17.45
N ILE A 75 -3.18 -3.69 -16.34
CA ILE A 75 -4.22 -4.69 -16.26
C ILE A 75 -5.27 -4.21 -15.26
N VAL A 76 -6.44 -3.87 -15.76
CA VAL A 76 -7.60 -3.56 -14.92
C VAL A 76 -8.39 -4.84 -14.73
N VAL A 77 -8.58 -5.24 -13.48
CA VAL A 77 -9.41 -6.41 -13.14
C VAL A 77 -10.78 -5.95 -12.68
N ASP A 78 -11.79 -6.21 -13.48
CA ASP A 78 -13.18 -5.94 -13.11
C ASP A 78 -13.75 -7.05 -12.23
N ASP A 79 -13.90 -6.79 -10.91
CA ASP A 79 -14.54 -7.71 -9.97
C ASP A 79 -16.06 -7.59 -10.03
N ARG A 80 -16.66 -7.94 -11.18
CA ARG A 80 -18.10 -8.04 -11.38
C ARG A 80 -18.83 -6.72 -11.11
N SER A 81 -18.36 -5.66 -11.73
CA SER A 81 -19.04 -4.37 -11.72
C SER A 81 -20.39 -4.44 -12.41
N THR A 82 -21.34 -3.66 -11.93
CA THR A 82 -22.71 -3.55 -12.47
C THR A 82 -23.01 -2.16 -13.03
N ASP A 83 -22.01 -1.24 -12.97
CA ASP A 83 -22.13 0.17 -13.36
C ASP A 83 -21.46 0.50 -14.73
N GLY A 84 -20.95 -0.54 -15.41
CA GLY A 84 -20.28 -0.36 -16.69
C GLY A 84 -18.77 -0.10 -16.60
N THR A 85 -18.15 -0.22 -15.42
CA THR A 85 -16.70 -0.01 -15.21
C THR A 85 -15.85 -0.75 -16.25
N GLY A 86 -16.07 -2.07 -16.45
CA GLY A 86 -15.29 -2.87 -17.42
C GLY A 86 -15.43 -2.37 -18.86
N ALA A 87 -16.66 -2.04 -19.28
CA ALA A 87 -16.92 -1.52 -20.62
C ALA A 87 -16.22 -0.18 -20.89
N LEU A 88 -16.12 0.69 -19.88
CA LEU A 88 -15.37 1.96 -19.99
C LEU A 88 -13.89 1.70 -20.23
N VAL A 89 -13.27 0.76 -19.51
CA VAL A 89 -11.85 0.43 -19.69
C VAL A 89 -11.62 -0.20 -21.08
N GLU A 90 -12.50 -1.09 -21.54
CA GLU A 90 -12.41 -1.65 -22.89
C GLU A 90 -12.50 -0.59 -23.99
N ALA A 91 -13.35 0.44 -23.81
CA ALA A 91 -13.43 1.56 -24.73
C ALA A 91 -12.10 2.30 -24.82
N VAL A 92 -11.51 2.64 -23.67
CA VAL A 92 -10.20 3.30 -23.58
C VAL A 92 -9.10 2.41 -24.19
N ALA A 93 -9.11 1.10 -23.95
CA ALA A 93 -8.11 0.18 -24.48
C ALA A 93 -8.14 0.15 -26.04
N ARG A 94 -9.34 0.11 -26.62
CA ARG A 94 -9.51 0.17 -28.10
C ARG A 94 -8.97 1.47 -28.72
N GLU A 95 -9.18 2.59 -28.07
CA GLU A 95 -8.68 3.89 -28.52
C GLU A 95 -7.15 3.97 -28.38
N SER A 96 -6.60 3.45 -27.29
CA SER A 96 -5.16 3.51 -26.99
C SER A 96 -4.31 2.71 -27.97
N THR A 97 -4.78 1.57 -28.44
CA THR A 97 -4.06 0.71 -29.39
C THR A 97 -3.75 1.44 -30.70
N SER A 98 -4.53 2.45 -31.07
CA SER A 98 -4.33 3.25 -32.26
C SER A 98 -3.30 4.40 -32.10
N VAL A 99 -3.01 4.86 -30.88
CA VAL A 99 -2.23 6.08 -30.62
C VAL A 99 -0.89 5.80 -29.93
N HIS A 100 -0.82 4.85 -29.00
CA HIS A 100 0.36 4.62 -28.17
C HIS A 100 0.94 3.20 -28.32
N LYS A 101 1.98 3.05 -29.15
CA LYS A 101 2.66 1.75 -29.39
C LYS A 101 3.38 1.15 -28.16
N ARG A 102 3.51 1.89 -27.05
CA ARG A 102 4.25 1.46 -25.84
C ARG A 102 3.36 1.18 -24.64
N PHE A 103 2.07 1.43 -24.71
CA PHE A 103 1.13 1.26 -23.61
C PHE A 103 0.18 0.10 -23.94
N ASP A 104 0.28 -0.97 -23.17
CA ASP A 104 -0.58 -2.14 -23.29
C ASP A 104 -1.63 -2.10 -22.17
N LEU A 105 -2.90 -1.87 -22.52
CA LEU A 105 -4.03 -1.84 -21.59
C LEU A 105 -4.95 -3.01 -21.87
N SER A 106 -5.20 -3.81 -20.86
CA SER A 106 -6.12 -4.94 -20.93
C SER A 106 -7.10 -4.97 -19.78
N VAL A 107 -8.26 -5.58 -20.00
CA VAL A 107 -9.27 -5.85 -18.98
C VAL A 107 -9.30 -7.34 -18.72
N VAL A 108 -9.28 -7.71 -17.45
CA VAL A 108 -9.50 -9.07 -16.98
C VAL A 108 -10.78 -9.08 -16.17
N TYR A 109 -11.71 -9.94 -16.50
CA TYR A 109 -12.91 -10.15 -15.67
C TYR A 109 -12.62 -11.18 -14.60
N ALA A 110 -12.81 -10.79 -13.34
CA ALA A 110 -12.54 -11.68 -12.20
C ALA A 110 -13.41 -12.94 -12.29
N PRO A 111 -12.85 -14.14 -12.01
CA PRO A 111 -13.60 -15.39 -12.00
C PRO A 111 -14.82 -15.33 -11.09
N THR A 112 -15.89 -16.07 -11.47
CA THR A 112 -17.10 -16.20 -10.65
C THR A 112 -16.78 -16.86 -9.30
N ASP A 113 -15.95 -17.89 -9.34
CA ASP A 113 -15.47 -18.59 -8.16
C ASP A 113 -14.25 -17.87 -7.60
N ARG A 114 -14.42 -17.32 -6.41
CA ARG A 114 -13.36 -16.58 -5.74
C ARG A 114 -12.33 -17.54 -5.15
N ARG A 115 -11.08 -17.35 -5.50
CA ARG A 115 -9.97 -18.10 -4.89
C ARG A 115 -9.79 -17.76 -3.40
N TYR A 116 -10.08 -16.51 -3.01
CA TYR A 116 -9.86 -16.01 -1.64
C TYR A 116 -11.13 -15.42 -1.05
N ALA A 117 -11.22 -15.40 0.29
CA ALA A 117 -12.32 -14.79 1.02
C ALA A 117 -12.48 -13.29 0.73
N CYS A 118 -11.37 -12.59 0.47
CA CYS A 118 -11.34 -11.18 0.08
C CYS A 118 -11.51 -11.04 -1.44
N PRO A 119 -12.58 -10.39 -1.93
CA PRO A 119 -12.77 -10.14 -3.36
C PRO A 119 -11.58 -9.45 -4.03
N LYS A 120 -11.04 -8.40 -3.38
CA LYS A 120 -9.90 -7.65 -3.90
C LYS A 120 -8.65 -8.51 -4.06
N LYS A 121 -8.37 -9.44 -3.13
CA LYS A 121 -7.26 -10.39 -3.27
C LYS A 121 -7.43 -11.31 -4.47
N SER A 122 -8.66 -11.82 -4.70
CA SER A 122 -8.94 -12.67 -5.86
C SER A 122 -8.78 -11.89 -7.17
N ALA A 123 -9.23 -10.64 -7.21
CA ALA A 123 -9.06 -9.78 -8.37
C ALA A 123 -7.57 -9.47 -8.63
N LEU A 124 -6.82 -9.05 -7.60
CA LEU A 124 -5.38 -8.78 -7.73
C LEU A 124 -4.61 -10.01 -8.20
N ALA A 125 -4.90 -11.20 -7.63
CA ALA A 125 -4.25 -12.44 -8.05
C ALA A 125 -4.53 -12.76 -9.53
N ALA A 126 -5.78 -12.63 -9.98
CA ALA A 126 -6.14 -12.85 -11.39
C ALA A 126 -5.40 -11.86 -12.32
N GLY A 127 -5.27 -10.60 -11.91
CA GLY A 127 -4.48 -9.62 -12.67
C GLY A 127 -3.00 -9.95 -12.71
N ILE A 128 -2.42 -10.41 -11.60
CA ILE A 128 -1.02 -10.81 -11.51
C ILE A 128 -0.76 -12.06 -12.37
N GLU A 129 -1.66 -13.04 -12.35
CA GLU A 129 -1.58 -14.23 -13.17
C GLU A 129 -1.64 -13.90 -14.68
N ALA A 130 -2.43 -12.90 -15.08
CA ALA A 130 -2.51 -12.44 -16.47
C ALA A 130 -1.34 -11.55 -16.89
N SER A 131 -0.54 -11.05 -15.96
CA SER A 131 0.53 -10.08 -16.19
C SER A 131 1.88 -10.73 -16.53
N ARG A 132 2.78 -9.96 -17.16
CA ARG A 132 4.09 -10.44 -17.64
C ARG A 132 5.28 -9.68 -17.09
N GLY A 133 5.05 -8.54 -16.41
CA GLY A 133 6.11 -7.68 -15.89
C GLY A 133 6.93 -8.33 -14.81
N GLU A 134 8.21 -8.00 -14.76
CA GLU A 134 9.13 -8.36 -13.68
C GLU A 134 8.76 -7.67 -12.38
N LEU A 135 8.31 -6.41 -12.47
CA LEU A 135 7.81 -5.64 -11.33
C LEU A 135 6.29 -5.53 -11.42
N LEU A 136 5.63 -5.74 -10.29
CA LEU A 136 4.19 -5.64 -10.10
C LEU A 136 3.90 -4.38 -9.28
N LEU A 137 3.22 -3.42 -9.86
CA LEU A 137 2.81 -2.18 -9.23
C LEU A 137 1.29 -2.20 -9.00
N LEU A 138 0.86 -1.79 -7.82
CA LEU A 138 -0.55 -1.78 -7.43
C LEU A 138 -1.01 -0.37 -7.10
N THR A 139 -2.18 -0.04 -7.62
CA THR A 139 -2.93 1.16 -7.24
C THR A 139 -4.43 0.86 -7.23
N ASP A 140 -5.23 1.70 -6.57
CA ASP A 140 -6.69 1.54 -6.56
C ASP A 140 -7.32 2.23 -7.79
N ALA A 141 -8.48 1.74 -8.21
CA ALA A 141 -9.21 2.23 -9.39
C ALA A 141 -9.70 3.68 -9.27
N ASP A 142 -9.76 4.22 -8.06
CA ASP A 142 -10.12 5.60 -7.76
C ASP A 142 -8.89 6.52 -7.56
N CYS A 143 -7.69 6.04 -7.86
CA CYS A 143 -6.45 6.78 -7.68
C CYS A 143 -5.92 7.37 -8.99
N ALA A 144 -5.17 8.47 -8.87
CA ALA A 144 -4.49 9.13 -9.97
C ALA A 144 -2.98 9.23 -9.66
N PRO A 145 -2.16 8.25 -10.11
CA PRO A 145 -0.72 8.32 -10.01
C PRO A 145 -0.15 9.45 -10.88
N PRO A 146 0.87 10.20 -10.43
CA PRO A 146 1.54 11.21 -11.27
C PRO A 146 2.31 10.54 -12.41
N ALA A 147 2.59 11.28 -13.48
CA ALA A 147 3.29 10.76 -14.66
C ALA A 147 4.66 10.12 -14.35
N THR A 148 5.29 10.52 -13.27
CA THR A 148 6.60 10.03 -12.81
C THR A 148 6.54 8.84 -11.86
N TRP A 149 5.34 8.36 -11.51
CA TRP A 149 5.11 7.36 -10.47
C TRP A 149 5.83 6.04 -10.71
N VAL A 150 5.68 5.46 -11.91
CA VAL A 150 6.34 4.20 -12.26
C VAL A 150 7.85 4.33 -12.16
N ALA A 151 8.43 5.37 -12.79
CA ALA A 151 9.86 5.60 -12.76
C ALA A 151 10.40 5.84 -11.34
N ALA A 152 9.67 6.57 -10.50
CA ALA A 152 10.04 6.84 -9.13
C ALA A 152 10.04 5.57 -8.26
N LEU A 153 9.08 4.66 -8.45
CA LEU A 153 9.07 3.37 -7.75
C LEU A 153 10.17 2.44 -8.25
N VAL A 154 10.34 2.32 -9.57
CA VAL A 154 11.33 1.43 -10.20
C VAL A 154 12.75 1.74 -9.71
N ARG A 155 13.10 3.01 -9.57
CA ARG A 155 14.42 3.43 -9.04
C ARG A 155 14.77 2.82 -7.67
N ASN A 156 13.78 2.41 -6.88
CA ASN A 156 14.01 1.81 -5.57
C ASN A 156 14.36 0.31 -5.62
N PHE A 157 14.15 -0.36 -6.75
CA PHE A 157 14.42 -1.79 -6.91
C PHE A 157 15.88 -2.07 -7.23
N THR A 158 16.74 -1.87 -6.24
CA THR A 158 18.13 -2.40 -6.26
C THR A 158 18.10 -3.92 -6.07
N ASP A 159 19.23 -4.61 -6.29
CA ASP A 159 19.31 -6.08 -6.26
C ASP A 159 18.81 -6.71 -4.95
N ASP A 160 18.87 -5.97 -3.84
CA ASP A 160 18.45 -6.41 -2.51
C ASP A 160 16.98 -6.08 -2.18
N VAL A 161 16.25 -5.35 -3.05
CA VAL A 161 14.89 -4.86 -2.77
C VAL A 161 13.83 -5.69 -3.47
N GLY A 162 12.96 -6.30 -2.68
CA GLY A 162 11.82 -7.07 -3.17
C GLY A 162 10.48 -6.33 -3.13
N LEU A 163 10.30 -5.39 -2.18
CA LEU A 163 9.05 -4.67 -2.01
C LEU A 163 9.30 -3.18 -1.72
N VAL A 164 8.53 -2.33 -2.38
CA VAL A 164 8.53 -0.87 -2.23
C VAL A 164 7.12 -0.41 -1.87
N ALA A 165 6.99 0.25 -0.71
CA ALA A 165 5.77 0.93 -0.30
C ALA A 165 5.91 2.44 -0.55
N GLY A 166 4.82 3.12 -0.89
CA GLY A 166 4.81 4.56 -1.13
C GLY A 166 3.66 5.28 -0.44
N PHE A 167 3.65 6.60 -0.56
CA PHE A 167 2.60 7.44 0.00
C PHE A 167 1.41 7.58 -0.95
N ALA A 168 0.21 7.52 -0.36
CA ALA A 168 -1.02 7.89 -1.05
C ALA A 168 -1.80 8.90 -0.21
N CYS A 169 -2.13 10.04 -0.79
CA CYS A 169 -2.89 11.11 -0.14
C CYS A 169 -4.34 11.19 -0.64
N VAL A 170 -5.11 12.07 -0.01
CA VAL A 170 -6.51 12.32 -0.33
C VAL A 170 -6.65 13.74 -0.86
N GLU A 171 -7.35 13.91 -1.97
CA GLU A 171 -7.68 15.21 -2.56
C GLU A 171 -9.15 15.24 -3.05
N PRO A 172 -9.79 16.40 -3.14
CA PRO A 172 -9.34 17.72 -2.71
C PRO A 172 -9.43 17.92 -1.18
N LEU A 173 -8.70 18.92 -0.66
CA LEU A 173 -8.69 19.31 0.76
C LEU A 173 -9.61 20.53 1.04
N ASP A 174 -10.70 20.66 0.30
CA ASP A 174 -11.64 21.78 0.35
C ASP A 174 -12.52 21.80 1.61
N GLN A 175 -12.76 20.66 2.23
CA GLN A 175 -13.61 20.51 3.42
C GLN A 175 -12.79 20.12 4.66
N HIS A 176 -13.22 20.57 5.85
CA HIS A 176 -12.55 20.22 7.12
C HIS A 176 -12.36 18.71 7.32
N ARG A 177 -13.38 17.90 6.99
CA ARG A 177 -13.31 16.45 7.07
C ARG A 177 -12.23 15.85 6.15
N HIS A 178 -12.03 16.42 4.95
CA HIS A 178 -11.00 15.97 4.02
C HIS A 178 -9.60 16.26 4.58
N ARG A 179 -9.42 17.42 5.23
CA ARG A 179 -8.17 17.78 5.92
C ARG A 179 -7.87 16.83 7.09
N VAL A 180 -8.89 16.46 7.87
CA VAL A 180 -8.74 15.48 8.96
C VAL A 180 -8.31 14.10 8.40
N LEU A 181 -8.94 13.65 7.32
CA LEU A 181 -8.57 12.40 6.66
C LEU A 181 -7.15 12.45 6.07
N ALA A 182 -6.74 13.59 5.52
CA ALA A 182 -5.39 13.79 5.01
C ALA A 182 -4.34 13.73 6.13
N VAL A 183 -4.60 14.37 7.28
CA VAL A 183 -3.71 14.30 8.46
C VAL A 183 -3.61 12.86 8.96
N ASP A 184 -4.72 12.14 9.03
CA ASP A 184 -4.73 10.73 9.40
C ASP A 184 -3.91 9.86 8.42
N ASN A 185 -4.08 10.06 7.11
CA ASN A 185 -3.29 9.36 6.08
C ASN A 185 -1.80 9.68 6.21
N LEU A 186 -1.46 10.96 6.49
CA LEU A 186 -0.08 11.36 6.73
C LEU A 186 0.51 10.67 7.95
N GLY A 187 -0.25 10.55 9.05
CA GLY A 187 0.17 9.83 10.25
C GLY A 187 0.44 8.34 9.99
N VAL A 188 -0.47 7.66 9.27
CA VAL A 188 -0.29 6.26 8.87
C VAL A 188 0.93 6.09 7.95
N SER A 189 1.14 7.04 7.04
CA SER A 189 2.28 7.02 6.13
C SER A 189 3.61 7.25 6.85
N ALA A 190 3.65 8.22 7.79
CA ALA A 190 4.84 8.48 8.61
C ALA A 190 5.20 7.25 9.48
N MET A 191 4.18 6.55 10.01
CA MET A 191 4.37 5.28 10.72
C MET A 191 4.95 4.21 9.78
N ALA A 192 4.44 4.09 8.56
CA ALA A 192 4.95 3.15 7.56
C ALA A 192 6.41 3.47 7.19
N GLU A 193 6.70 4.71 6.79
CA GLU A 193 8.04 5.18 6.42
C GLU A 193 9.03 4.98 7.57
N GLY A 194 8.66 5.43 8.78
CA GLY A 194 9.53 5.37 9.95
C GLY A 194 9.81 3.94 10.40
N SER A 195 8.78 3.09 10.45
CA SER A 195 8.96 1.70 10.87
C SER A 195 9.75 0.88 9.86
N LEU A 196 9.54 1.10 8.55
CA LEU A 196 10.33 0.46 7.49
C LEU A 196 11.79 0.92 7.53
N GLY A 197 12.06 2.20 7.79
CA GLY A 197 13.42 2.72 7.95
C GLY A 197 14.16 2.13 9.18
N MET A 198 13.41 1.63 10.17
CA MET A 198 13.95 0.90 11.32
C MET A 198 13.97 -0.62 11.13
N GLY A 199 13.58 -1.12 9.95
CA GLY A 199 13.54 -2.55 9.65
C GLY A 199 12.34 -3.30 10.25
N LEU A 200 11.32 -2.58 10.72
CA LEU A 200 10.09 -3.17 11.28
C LEU A 200 8.89 -2.82 10.39
N PRO A 201 8.46 -3.68 9.46
CA PRO A 201 7.36 -3.40 8.54
C PRO A 201 5.99 -3.47 9.26
N LEU A 202 5.50 -2.33 9.73
CA LEU A 202 4.23 -2.24 10.47
C LEU A 202 3.03 -2.00 9.54
N SER A 203 3.18 -1.17 8.51
CA SER A 203 2.08 -0.75 7.65
C SER A 203 2.53 -0.39 6.24
N CYS A 204 1.61 -0.46 5.31
CA CYS A 204 1.70 0.09 3.96
C CYS A 204 0.30 0.36 3.43
N THR A 205 0.18 0.87 2.21
CA THR A 205 -1.10 1.07 1.53
C THR A 205 -1.10 0.38 0.18
N GLY A 206 -2.17 -0.34 -0.15
CA GLY A 206 -2.37 -0.97 -1.46
C GLY A 206 -2.58 0.03 -2.60
N ARG A 207 -2.75 1.32 -2.28
CA ARG A 207 -2.86 2.39 -3.28
C ARG A 207 -1.51 2.77 -3.91
N ASN A 208 -0.41 2.43 -3.23
CA ASN A 208 0.95 2.74 -3.70
C ASN A 208 1.90 1.67 -3.17
N LEU A 209 1.91 0.52 -3.85
CA LEU A 209 2.67 -0.65 -3.46
C LEU A 209 3.27 -1.28 -4.71
N ALA A 210 4.53 -1.70 -4.61
CA ALA A 210 5.22 -2.39 -5.69
C ALA A 210 6.04 -3.54 -5.14
N TYR A 211 6.17 -4.62 -5.90
CA TYR A 211 7.03 -5.75 -5.53
C TYR A 211 7.49 -6.53 -6.76
N ARG A 212 8.59 -7.27 -6.60
CA ARG A 212 9.07 -8.16 -7.64
C ARG A 212 8.12 -9.36 -7.81
N ARG A 213 7.95 -9.81 -9.04
CA ARG A 213 7.22 -11.05 -9.34
C ARG A 213 7.88 -12.24 -8.64
N SER A 214 9.21 -12.33 -8.66
CA SER A 214 9.96 -13.36 -7.96
C SER A 214 9.64 -13.44 -6.46
N LEU A 215 9.44 -12.27 -5.81
CA LEU A 215 9.01 -12.22 -4.41
C LEU A 215 7.58 -12.74 -4.24
N TRP A 216 6.65 -12.31 -5.11
CA TRP A 216 5.26 -12.80 -5.10
C TRP A 216 5.22 -14.33 -5.22
N ASP A 217 5.94 -14.89 -6.18
CA ASP A 217 6.00 -16.33 -6.42
C ASP A 217 6.63 -17.07 -5.23
N SER A 218 7.70 -16.52 -4.65
CA SER A 218 8.42 -17.12 -3.52
C SER A 218 7.59 -17.23 -2.25
N VAL A 219 6.67 -16.27 -2.01
CA VAL A 219 5.77 -16.31 -0.84
C VAL A 219 4.47 -17.07 -1.10
N GLY A 220 4.21 -17.51 -2.34
CA GLY A 220 2.98 -18.19 -2.73
C GLY A 220 1.79 -17.22 -2.84
N GLY A 221 2.04 -15.97 -3.22
CA GLY A 221 1.01 -14.96 -3.38
C GLY A 221 0.21 -14.70 -2.10
N PHE A 222 -1.11 -14.80 -2.20
CA PHE A 222 -2.02 -14.62 -1.06
C PHE A 222 -2.47 -15.94 -0.40
N ASP A 223 -1.92 -17.10 -0.73
CA ASP A 223 -2.45 -18.39 -0.28
C ASP A 223 -2.49 -18.49 1.25
N ASP A 224 -1.41 -18.13 1.96
CA ASP A 224 -1.36 -18.16 3.43
C ASP A 224 -2.31 -17.16 4.12
N ILE A 225 -2.70 -16.07 3.43
CA ILE A 225 -3.58 -15.01 3.94
C ILE A 225 -4.92 -14.93 3.19
N GLY A 226 -5.22 -15.92 2.37
CA GLY A 226 -6.42 -15.95 1.52
C GLY A 226 -7.73 -16.02 2.29
N HIS A 227 -7.71 -16.61 3.49
CA HIS A 227 -8.85 -16.71 4.40
C HIS A 227 -9.24 -15.38 5.05
N MET A 228 -8.36 -14.38 5.02
CA MET A 228 -8.60 -13.06 5.62
C MET A 228 -9.45 -12.18 4.69
N ILE A 229 -10.48 -11.51 5.22
CA ILE A 229 -11.46 -10.71 4.46
C ILE A 229 -10.88 -9.39 3.93
N SER A 230 -9.69 -8.95 4.42
CA SER A 230 -9.04 -7.70 4.03
C SER A 230 -7.53 -7.82 4.14
N GLY A 231 -6.79 -6.73 3.89
CA GLY A 231 -5.34 -6.64 4.13
C GLY A 231 -4.51 -7.30 3.04
N ASP A 232 -4.91 -7.12 1.79
CA ASP A 232 -4.11 -7.39 0.60
C ASP A 232 -2.75 -6.67 0.63
N ASP A 233 -2.65 -5.60 1.38
CA ASP A 233 -1.48 -4.76 1.58
C ASP A 233 -0.68 -5.17 2.84
N VAL A 234 -1.21 -4.89 4.02
CA VAL A 234 -0.50 -5.05 5.31
C VAL A 234 -0.21 -6.51 5.63
N TYR A 235 -1.13 -7.44 5.32
CA TYR A 235 -0.86 -8.86 5.59
C TYR A 235 0.14 -9.45 4.59
N PHE A 236 0.11 -9.01 3.34
CA PHE A 236 1.15 -9.38 2.37
C PHE A 236 2.52 -8.85 2.80
N LEU A 237 2.60 -7.57 3.20
CA LEU A 237 3.82 -6.98 3.77
C LEU A 237 4.40 -7.82 4.91
N ARG A 238 3.56 -8.32 5.81
CA ARG A 238 3.97 -9.15 6.95
C ARG A 238 4.38 -10.55 6.52
N LEU A 239 3.69 -11.13 5.55
CA LEU A 239 4.05 -12.43 4.99
C LEU A 239 5.48 -12.37 4.42
N VAL A 240 5.78 -11.32 3.67
CA VAL A 240 7.12 -11.04 3.14
C VAL A 240 8.13 -10.88 4.27
N ALA A 241 7.82 -10.06 5.29
CA ALA A 241 8.72 -9.82 6.42
C ALA A 241 9.05 -11.10 7.20
N ALA A 242 8.04 -11.92 7.50
CA ALA A 242 8.23 -13.19 8.22
C ALA A 242 9.12 -14.18 7.43
N ARG A 243 9.00 -14.21 6.10
CA ARG A 243 9.87 -15.00 5.23
C ARG A 243 11.32 -14.51 5.29
N THR A 244 11.52 -13.20 5.28
CA THR A 244 12.85 -12.58 5.37
C THR A 244 13.54 -12.93 6.69
N GLU A 245 12.83 -12.87 7.82
CA GLU A 245 13.35 -13.23 9.15
C GLU A 245 13.72 -14.72 9.24
N THR A 246 12.91 -15.62 8.69
CA THR A 246 13.16 -17.07 8.71
C THR A 246 14.39 -17.44 7.90
N GLN A 247 14.74 -16.67 6.88
CA GLN A 247 15.89 -16.91 6.01
C GLN A 247 17.17 -16.26 6.53
N ALA A 248 17.09 -15.24 7.37
CA ALA A 248 18.26 -14.56 7.97
C ALA A 248 19.15 -15.51 8.81
N GLY A 249 18.61 -16.65 9.28
CA GLY A 249 19.35 -17.72 9.96
C GLY A 249 19.97 -18.79 9.05
N LYS A 250 19.66 -18.77 7.76
CA LYS A 250 20.25 -19.67 6.74
C LYS A 250 21.13 -18.80 5.85
N ARG A 251 22.32 -19.29 5.45
CA ARG A 251 23.16 -18.60 4.46
C ARG A 251 22.26 -18.21 3.29
N PRO A 252 22.32 -16.93 2.81
CA PRO A 252 21.54 -16.54 1.66
C PRO A 252 21.91 -17.44 0.49
N ASP A 253 21.01 -18.33 0.14
CA ASP A 253 21.06 -19.00 -1.13
C ASP A 253 20.85 -17.90 -2.18
N HIS A 254 21.75 -17.86 -3.17
CA HIS A 254 21.84 -16.81 -4.16
C HIS A 254 20.45 -16.47 -4.72
N GLY A 255 19.96 -15.23 -4.49
CA GLY A 255 18.91 -14.64 -5.32
C GLY A 255 17.63 -14.15 -4.64
N LEU A 256 17.49 -14.09 -3.31
CA LEU A 256 16.27 -13.56 -2.70
C LEU A 256 16.42 -12.09 -2.30
N GLU A 257 15.92 -11.26 -3.17
CA GLU A 257 15.69 -9.83 -3.02
C GLU A 257 14.49 -9.61 -2.08
N ASN A 258 14.72 -9.56 -0.76
CA ASN A 258 13.62 -9.57 0.24
C ASN A 258 13.52 -8.28 1.04
N ARG A 259 14.37 -7.29 0.77
CA ARG A 259 14.35 -6.05 1.52
C ARG A 259 13.09 -5.26 1.19
N ILE A 260 12.44 -4.76 2.24
CA ILE A 260 11.28 -3.89 2.15
C ILE A 260 11.74 -2.44 2.36
N VAL A 261 11.36 -1.54 1.47
CA VAL A 261 11.72 -0.12 1.55
C VAL A 261 10.51 0.79 1.35
N TYR A 262 10.67 2.05 1.76
CA TYR A 262 9.68 3.09 1.53
C TYR A 262 10.20 4.08 0.48
N CYS A 263 9.39 4.35 -0.54
CA CYS A 263 9.66 5.39 -1.52
C CYS A 263 9.13 6.73 -0.98
N ALA A 264 10.05 7.57 -0.53
CA ALA A 264 9.75 8.91 -0.02
C ALA A 264 9.83 10.01 -1.11
N ASP A 265 10.00 9.62 -2.38
CA ASP A 265 10.08 10.57 -3.49
C ASP A 265 8.70 11.21 -3.72
N PRO A 266 8.57 12.54 -3.65
CA PRO A 266 7.31 13.24 -3.96
C PRO A 266 6.75 12.92 -5.35
N ALA A 267 7.63 12.55 -6.30
CA ALA A 267 7.27 12.13 -7.65
C ALA A 267 6.50 10.79 -7.70
N SER A 268 6.43 10.05 -6.59
CA SER A 268 5.68 8.80 -6.46
C SER A 268 4.37 8.93 -5.68
N VAL A 269 3.99 10.12 -5.22
CA VAL A 269 2.81 10.31 -4.39
C VAL A 269 1.54 10.09 -5.20
N VAL A 270 0.77 9.09 -4.84
CA VAL A 270 -0.52 8.79 -5.48
C VAL A 270 -1.62 9.62 -4.82
N THR A 271 -2.47 10.26 -5.63
CA THR A 271 -3.65 10.96 -5.14
C THR A 271 -4.90 10.11 -5.32
N GLY A 272 -5.80 10.15 -4.35
CA GLY A 272 -7.10 9.49 -4.43
C GLY A 272 -8.21 10.43 -3.98
N PRO A 273 -9.47 10.21 -4.39
CA PRO A 273 -10.56 11.10 -4.06
C PRO A 273 -10.83 11.08 -2.56
N ALA A 274 -11.12 12.27 -2.01
CA ALA A 274 -11.77 12.39 -0.73
C ALA A 274 -13.22 11.92 -0.87
N ARG A 275 -13.45 10.61 -0.69
CA ARG A 275 -14.81 10.04 -0.82
C ARG A 275 -15.78 10.82 0.06
N ARG A 276 -16.95 11.14 -0.48
CA ARG A 276 -18.05 11.76 0.28
C ARG A 276 -18.63 10.77 1.27
N SER A 277 -17.82 10.42 2.29
CA SER A 277 -18.26 9.51 3.35
C SER A 277 -18.99 10.29 4.43
N ASN A 278 -20.13 9.79 4.87
CA ASN A 278 -20.76 10.26 6.09
C ASN A 278 -19.94 9.79 7.31
N PHE A 279 -20.19 10.38 8.47
CA PHE A 279 -19.45 10.09 9.71
C PHE A 279 -19.47 8.58 10.06
N ARG A 280 -20.59 7.90 9.82
CA ARG A 280 -20.73 6.46 10.04
C ARG A 280 -19.77 5.64 9.15
N GLN A 281 -19.67 5.98 7.87
CA GLN A 281 -18.77 5.31 6.93
C GLN A 281 -17.30 5.53 7.30
N ILE A 282 -16.95 6.71 7.81
CA ILE A 282 -15.60 7.00 8.33
C ILE A 282 -15.30 6.09 9.52
N ILE A 283 -16.23 5.97 10.49
CA ILE A 283 -16.06 5.08 11.64
C ILE A 283 -15.94 3.62 11.19
N GLU A 284 -16.80 3.15 10.30
CA GLU A 284 -16.75 1.77 9.78
C GLU A 284 -15.41 1.48 9.07
N GLN A 285 -14.87 2.46 8.33
CA GLN A 285 -13.54 2.36 7.74
C GLN A 285 -12.45 2.27 8.81
N LYS A 286 -12.51 3.11 9.85
CA LYS A 286 -11.55 3.08 10.95
C LYS A 286 -11.62 1.78 11.77
N LEU A 287 -12.80 1.27 12.02
CA LEU A 287 -12.99 -0.03 12.67
C LEU A 287 -12.39 -1.17 11.84
N ARG A 288 -12.55 -1.16 10.51
CA ARG A 288 -11.89 -2.12 9.62
C ARG A 288 -10.36 -2.00 9.67
N HIS A 289 -9.81 -0.78 9.77
CA HIS A 289 -8.37 -0.61 9.95
C HIS A 289 -7.92 -1.10 11.33
N ALA A 290 -8.63 -0.76 12.39
CA ALA A 290 -8.32 -1.17 13.75
C ALA A 290 -8.43 -2.70 13.94
N SER A 291 -9.35 -3.38 13.26
CA SER A 291 -9.49 -4.85 13.35
C SER A 291 -8.22 -5.58 12.89
N LYS A 292 -7.41 -4.98 12.02
CA LYS A 292 -6.12 -5.52 11.59
C LYS A 292 -5.11 -5.52 12.77
N ALA A 293 -5.25 -4.62 13.74
CA ALA A 293 -4.35 -4.53 14.89
C ALA A 293 -4.39 -5.78 15.79
N GLY A 294 -5.54 -6.46 15.88
CA GLY A 294 -5.67 -7.72 16.62
C GLY A 294 -4.75 -8.85 16.14
N HIS A 295 -4.30 -8.77 14.90
CA HIS A 295 -3.40 -9.74 14.27
C HIS A 295 -1.91 -9.34 14.38
N TYR A 296 -1.58 -8.24 15.06
CA TYR A 296 -0.19 -7.89 15.33
C TYR A 296 0.45 -8.91 16.28
N GLN A 297 1.65 -9.34 15.96
CA GLN A 297 2.45 -10.26 16.78
C GLN A 297 3.75 -9.57 17.25
N GLY A 298 4.38 -10.12 18.28
CA GLY A 298 5.66 -9.62 18.78
C GLY A 298 5.63 -8.15 19.22
N GLY A 299 6.69 -7.41 18.93
CA GLY A 299 6.87 -6.02 19.33
C GLY A 299 5.78 -5.06 18.81
N ALA A 300 5.24 -5.31 17.63
CA ALA A 300 4.17 -4.50 17.05
C ALA A 300 2.87 -4.52 17.88
N ARG A 301 2.55 -5.67 18.50
CA ARG A 301 1.39 -5.79 19.41
C ARG A 301 1.56 -4.94 20.65
N TRP A 302 2.74 -5.01 21.28
CA TRP A 302 3.05 -4.25 22.49
C TRP A 302 3.07 -2.74 22.21
N LEU A 303 3.62 -2.33 21.07
CA LEU A 303 3.60 -0.95 20.61
C LEU A 303 2.16 -0.43 20.46
N GLY A 304 1.30 -1.20 19.81
CA GLY A 304 -0.12 -0.87 19.64
C GLY A 304 -0.82 -0.72 20.99
N LEU A 305 -0.66 -1.69 21.90
CA LEU A 305 -1.24 -1.65 23.24
C LEU A 305 -0.77 -0.44 24.07
N ALA A 306 0.50 -0.08 23.98
CA ALA A 306 1.05 1.07 24.67
C ALA A 306 0.49 2.40 24.16
N VAL A 307 0.36 2.55 22.82
CA VAL A 307 -0.27 3.74 22.20
C VAL A 307 -1.75 3.84 22.58
N TYR A 308 -2.50 2.75 22.54
CA TYR A 308 -3.89 2.73 23.00
C TYR A 308 -4.03 3.05 24.49
N GLY A 309 -3.17 2.44 25.33
CA GLY A 309 -3.14 2.69 26.77
C GLY A 309 -2.88 4.17 27.09
N TYR A 310 -1.96 4.80 26.36
CA TYR A 310 -1.68 6.23 26.49
C TYR A 310 -2.93 7.09 26.21
N HIS A 311 -3.60 6.87 25.08
CA HIS A 311 -4.80 7.64 24.75
C HIS A 311 -5.96 7.39 25.71
N ALA A 312 -6.11 6.14 26.19
CA ALA A 312 -7.11 5.81 27.21
C ALA A 312 -6.81 6.52 28.54
N ALA A 313 -5.53 6.57 28.95
CA ALA A 313 -5.12 7.27 30.16
C ALA A 313 -5.34 8.78 30.07
N LEU A 314 -5.05 9.39 28.90
CA LEU A 314 -5.36 10.80 28.66
C LEU A 314 -6.86 11.10 28.75
N LEU A 315 -7.70 10.25 28.13
CA LEU A 315 -9.15 10.42 28.18
C LEU A 315 -9.68 10.25 29.62
N ALA A 316 -9.15 9.29 30.40
CA ALA A 316 -9.51 9.10 31.80
C ALA A 316 -9.05 10.25 32.70
N GLY A 317 -7.94 10.93 32.35
CA GLY A 317 -7.43 12.09 33.06
C GLY A 317 -8.15 13.41 32.71
N LEU A 318 -8.91 13.43 31.61
CA LEU A 318 -9.75 14.55 31.19
C LEU A 318 -11.19 14.46 31.76
N LEU A 319 -11.60 13.32 32.31
CA LEU A 319 -12.85 13.05 33.00
C LEU A 319 -12.67 13.08 34.51
#